data_90afc7e100df5376f85d78e731f07e7a
#
_entry.id   90afc7e100df5376f85d78e731f07e7a
#
_cell.length_a   1.000
_cell.length_b   1.000
_cell.length_c   1.000
_cell.angle_alpha   90.00
_cell.angle_beta   90.00
_cell.angle_gamma   90.00
#
_symmetry.space_group_name_H-M   'P 1'
#
loop_
_entity.id
_entity.type
_entity.pdbx_description
1 polymer ?
#
loop_
_entity_poly.entity_id
_entity_poly.type
_entity_poly.pdbx_seq_one_letter_code
_entity_poly.pdbx_strand_id
1 'polypeptide(L)' 'LEMSIELVAGQYEQVKSYCIVPIIANGDPIGAIYLISRAHFIGETEHKTAETAANFLAKQMEN' A
#
# COMPACT_ATOMS: atom_id res chain seq x y z
N LEU A 1 0.07 8.32 -17.65
CA LEU A 1 1.41 8.50 -17.10
C LEU A 1 1.88 7.20 -16.45
N GLU A 2 2.99 6.68 -16.91
CA GLU A 2 3.56 5.45 -16.37
C GLU A 2 4.69 5.78 -15.40
N MET A 3 4.80 4.95 -14.37
CA MET A 3 5.84 5.07 -13.36
C MET A 3 6.58 3.76 -13.25
N SER A 4 7.83 3.83 -12.80
CA SER A 4 8.62 2.64 -12.51
C SER A 4 8.88 2.57 -11.02
N ILE A 5 8.69 1.38 -10.46
CA ILE A 5 8.91 1.13 -9.03
C ILE A 5 9.90 -0.02 -8.87
N GLU A 6 10.86 0.16 -7.99
CA GLU A 6 11.77 -0.91 -7.63
C GLU A 6 11.09 -1.79 -6.58
N LEU A 7 10.68 -2.99 -6.98
CA LEU A 7 10.02 -3.94 -6.10
C LEU A 7 11.02 -4.90 -5.46
N VAL A 8 12.09 -5.21 -6.19
CA VAL A 8 13.19 -6.03 -5.70
C VAL A 8 14.46 -5.28 -6.06
N ALA A 9 15.45 -5.27 -5.19
CA ALA A 9 16.69 -4.51 -5.41
C ALA A 9 17.25 -4.78 -6.80
N GLY A 10 17.46 -3.73 -7.57
CA GLY A 10 18.00 -3.81 -8.93
C GLY A 10 16.99 -4.14 -10.01
N GLN A 11 15.72 -4.34 -9.66
CA GLN A 11 14.67 -4.66 -10.63
C GLN A 11 13.54 -3.63 -10.54
N TYR A 12 13.11 -3.13 -11.69
CA TYR A 12 12.06 -2.11 -11.77
C TYR A 12 10.89 -2.62 -12.57
N GLU A 13 9.68 -2.31 -12.11
CA GLU A 13 8.44 -2.64 -12.78
C GLU A 13 7.72 -1.38 -13.21
N GLN A 14 7.15 -1.41 -14.41
CA GLN A 14 6.31 -0.33 -14.92
C GLN A 14 4.93 -0.46 -14.29
N VAL A 15 4.45 0.64 -13.69
CA VAL A 15 3.13 0.63 -13.06
C VAL A 15 2.32 1.83 -13.52
N LYS A 16 1.01 1.68 -13.59
CA LYS A 16 0.10 2.75 -13.95
C LYS A 16 -0.28 3.57 -12.73
N SER A 17 -0.44 2.92 -11.61
CA SER A 17 -0.90 3.57 -10.38
C SER A 17 -0.43 2.78 -9.18
N TYR A 18 -0.23 3.48 -8.07
CA TYR A 18 0.04 2.82 -6.79
C TYR A 18 -0.58 3.61 -5.65
N CYS A 19 -0.76 2.92 -4.54
CA CYS A 19 -1.30 3.52 -3.32
C CYS A 19 -0.55 2.92 -2.14
N ILE A 20 -0.18 3.75 -1.18
CA ILE A 20 0.53 3.32 0.02
C ILE A 20 -0.30 3.75 1.22
N VAL A 21 -0.66 2.78 2.08
CA VAL A 21 -1.43 3.05 3.30
C VAL A 21 -0.59 2.61 4.48
N PRO A 22 -0.24 3.53 5.40
CA PRO A 22 0.57 3.16 6.56
C PRO A 22 -0.24 2.34 7.56
N ILE A 23 0.45 1.43 8.24
CA ILE A 23 -0.11 0.67 9.35
C ILE A 23 0.39 1.32 10.63
N ILE A 24 -0.54 1.89 11.42
CA ILE A 24 -0.19 2.62 12.63
C ILE A 24 -0.75 1.87 13.83
N ALA A 25 0.13 1.46 14.73
CA ALA A 25 -0.24 0.76 15.94
C ALA A 25 0.33 1.51 17.14
N ASN A 26 -0.50 1.74 18.16
CA ASN A 26 -0.12 2.50 19.37
C ASN A 26 0.48 3.86 19.02
N GLY A 27 -0.02 4.50 17.94
CA GLY A 27 0.45 5.81 17.51
C GLY A 27 1.72 5.81 16.68
N ASP A 28 2.33 4.65 16.45
CA ASP A 28 3.58 4.55 15.69
C ASP A 28 3.39 3.85 14.36
N PRO A 29 4.01 4.35 13.28
CA PRO A 29 3.98 3.64 12.01
C PRO A 29 4.88 2.41 12.07
N ILE A 30 4.29 1.24 11.89
CA ILE A 30 4.99 -0.05 12.00
C ILE A 30 5.13 -0.76 10.68
N GLY A 31 4.49 -0.25 9.63
CA GLY A 31 4.56 -0.86 8.31
C GLY A 31 3.66 -0.12 7.35
N ALA A 32 3.46 -0.70 6.19
CA ALA A 32 2.59 -0.11 5.17
C ALA A 32 2.02 -1.18 4.26
N ILE A 33 0.85 -0.89 3.70
CA ILE A 33 0.24 -1.72 2.67
C ILE A 33 0.40 -0.99 1.35
N TYR A 34 0.87 -1.70 0.33
CA TYR A 34 1.10 -1.17 -1.00
C TYR A 34 0.13 -1.83 -1.96
N LEU A 35 -0.60 -1.02 -2.72
CA LEU A 35 -1.40 -1.49 -3.85
C LEU A 35 -0.76 -0.99 -5.12
N ILE A 36 -0.54 -1.89 -6.07
CA ILE A 36 0.13 -1.55 -7.32
C ILE A 36 -0.70 -2.09 -8.47
N SER A 37 -0.94 -1.25 -9.47
CA SER A 37 -1.67 -1.67 -10.66
C SER A 37 -0.86 -1.34 -11.91
N ARG A 38 -0.77 -2.30 -12.83
CA ARG A 38 -0.11 -2.13 -14.12
C ARG A 38 -1.07 -1.74 -15.23
N ALA A 39 -2.37 -1.96 -15.01
CA ALA A 39 -3.35 -1.89 -16.08
C ALA A 39 -4.34 -0.73 -15.94
N HIS A 40 -4.60 -0.28 -14.72
CA HIS A 40 -5.62 0.74 -14.47
C HIS A 40 -5.28 1.56 -13.23
N PHE A 41 -6.00 2.64 -13.02
CA PHE A 41 -5.80 3.47 -11.84
C PHE A 41 -6.48 2.86 -10.62
N ILE A 42 -5.81 2.97 -9.47
CA ILE A 42 -6.37 2.55 -8.19
C ILE A 42 -7.35 3.64 -7.74
N GLY A 43 -8.60 3.25 -7.51
CA GLY A 43 -9.65 4.16 -7.11
C GLY A 43 -9.92 4.16 -5.62
N GLU A 44 -11.00 4.85 -5.22
CA GLU A 44 -11.38 4.95 -3.82
C GLU A 44 -11.70 3.60 -3.18
N THR A 45 -12.34 2.71 -3.93
CA THR A 45 -12.71 1.39 -3.40
C THR A 45 -11.49 0.60 -2.99
N GLU A 46 -10.48 0.59 -3.83
CA GLU A 46 -9.23 -0.12 -3.55
C GLU A 46 -8.49 0.54 -2.39
N HIS A 47 -8.48 1.88 -2.35
CA HIS A 47 -7.86 2.61 -1.26
C HIS A 47 -8.53 2.31 0.07
N LYS A 48 -9.87 2.29 0.09
CA LYS A 48 -10.61 1.97 1.31
C LYS A 48 -10.37 0.55 1.77
N THR A 49 -10.24 -0.38 0.83
CA THR A 49 -9.92 -1.77 1.16
C THR A 49 -8.56 -1.85 1.82
N ALA A 50 -7.58 -1.12 1.30
CA ALA A 50 -6.24 -1.08 1.89
C ALA A 50 -6.26 -0.45 3.29
N GLU A 51 -7.04 0.63 3.48
CA GLU A 51 -7.18 1.25 4.79
C GLU A 51 -7.79 0.30 5.81
N THR A 52 -8.82 -0.44 5.40
CA THR A 52 -9.47 -1.42 6.28
C THR A 52 -8.47 -2.51 6.68
N ALA A 53 -7.69 -3.00 5.73
CA ALA A 53 -6.67 -4.01 6.02
C ALA A 53 -5.59 -3.46 6.94
N ALA A 54 -5.15 -2.21 6.71
CA ALA A 54 -4.13 -1.57 7.55
C ALA A 54 -4.64 -1.43 8.98
N ASN A 55 -5.90 -1.00 9.16
CA ASN A 55 -6.48 -0.86 10.48
C ASN A 55 -6.63 -2.20 11.19
N PHE A 56 -7.01 -3.24 10.45
CA PHE A 56 -7.11 -4.59 11.01
C PHE A 56 -5.76 -5.09 11.50
N LEU A 57 -4.73 -4.94 10.67
CA LEU A 57 -3.39 -5.36 11.05
C LEU A 57 -2.84 -4.56 12.22
N ALA A 58 -3.12 -3.26 12.26
CA ALA A 58 -2.71 -2.42 13.37
C ALA A 58 -3.30 -2.93 14.68
N LYS A 59 -4.58 -3.29 14.68
CA LYS A 59 -5.24 -3.81 15.89
C LYS A 59 -4.66 -5.13 16.33
N GLN A 60 -4.26 -5.99 15.40
CA GLN A 60 -3.64 -7.27 15.73
C GLN A 60 -2.29 -7.07 16.43
N MET A 61 -1.64 -5.95 16.18
CA MET A 61 -0.32 -5.65 16.73
C MET A 61 -0.33 -4.75 17.96
N GLU A 62 -1.48 -4.18 18.28
CA GLU A 62 -1.61 -3.36 19.49
C GLU A 62 -1.75 -4.24 20.73
N ASN A 63 -1.20 -3.73 21.84
CA ASN A 63 -1.31 -4.40 23.14
C ASN A 63 -2.43 -3.77 23.96
#